data_91d6be44112c8f213ac5a4f123968962
#
_entry.id   91d6be44112c8f213ac5a4f123968962
#
_cell.length_a   1.000
_cell.length_b   1.000
_cell.length_c   1.000
_cell.angle_alpha   90.00
_cell.angle_beta   90.00
_cell.angle_gamma   90.00
#
_symmetry.space_group_name_H-M   'P 1'
#
loop_
_entity.id
_entity.type
_entity.pdbx_description
1 polymer ?
#
loop_
_entity_poly.entity_id
_entity_poly.type
_entity_poly.pdbx_seq_one_letter_code
_entity_poly.pdbx_strand_id
1 'polypeptide(L)'
;QACFASLFDKNSIDNLGKSNKKGEFTRLPNDVMAKHGDIYVWRVNNSQLKDWWTRNGKDSHGIDNYEKQEIESNPYCHVLIDNRPGHCLIAIEKSTAWSSKPDMLRDMLLYNFNRILADRFDLHIRIEARMNPTDIWQFMHERIYDHGDFIRRVSFVFQNPKKTNKTSAMEVKSARLKAMLATVRSSDALKGFFTMEFDQNNKGKLSRKNTDLAEMIRLCGENGYDISISFK
;
A
#
# COMPACT_ATOMS: atom_id res chain seq x y z
N GLN A 1 -3.83 -21.83 -2.45
CA GLN A 1 -5.10 -21.33 -1.88
C GLN A 1 -5.40 -21.95 -0.53
N ALA A 2 -5.42 -23.28 -0.38
CA ALA A 2 -5.71 -23.95 0.89
C ALA A 2 -4.76 -23.49 2.02
N CYS A 3 -3.45 -23.41 1.76
CA CYS A 3 -2.48 -22.93 2.73
C CYS A 3 -2.73 -21.47 3.12
N PHE A 4 -3.14 -20.62 2.16
CA PHE A 4 -3.49 -19.23 2.45
C PHE A 4 -4.79 -19.12 3.24
N ALA A 5 -5.78 -19.97 2.96
CA ALA A 5 -7.04 -20.03 3.72
C ALA A 5 -6.81 -20.36 5.21
N SER A 6 -5.78 -21.17 5.53
CA SER A 6 -5.45 -21.50 6.92
C SER A 6 -4.95 -20.31 7.76
N LEU A 7 -4.56 -19.19 7.13
CA LEU A 7 -4.23 -17.95 7.84
C LEU A 7 -5.44 -17.34 8.54
N PHE A 8 -6.65 -17.67 8.07
CA PHE A 8 -7.91 -17.14 8.61
C PHE A 8 -8.60 -18.09 9.56
N ASP A 9 -7.95 -19.20 9.91
CA ASP A 9 -8.40 -20.03 11.03
C ASP A 9 -8.24 -19.26 12.34
N LYS A 10 -9.15 -19.48 13.28
CA LYS A 10 -9.17 -18.78 14.57
C LYS A 10 -7.80 -18.73 15.24
N ASN A 11 -7.11 -19.87 15.31
CA ASN A 11 -5.77 -19.97 15.92
C ASN A 11 -4.69 -19.16 15.19
N SER A 12 -4.83 -18.95 13.90
CA SER A 12 -3.87 -18.18 13.09
C SER A 12 -4.08 -16.69 13.25
N ILE A 13 -5.34 -16.24 13.24
CA ILE A 13 -5.73 -14.85 13.44
C ILE A 13 -5.31 -14.37 14.82
N ASP A 14 -5.46 -15.18 15.85
CA ASP A 14 -5.06 -14.87 17.23
C ASP A 14 -3.55 -14.68 17.40
N ASN A 15 -2.76 -15.14 16.44
CA ASN A 15 -1.30 -15.00 16.43
C ASN A 15 -0.81 -13.79 15.62
N LEU A 16 -1.71 -12.99 15.05
CA LEU A 16 -1.31 -11.78 14.36
C LEU A 16 -0.95 -10.67 15.36
N GLY A 17 0.11 -9.96 15.05
CA GLY A 17 0.58 -8.91 15.93
C GLY A 17 1.61 -7.99 15.27
N LYS A 18 2.01 -6.98 16.00
CA LYS A 18 3.06 -6.05 15.60
C LYS A 18 4.25 -6.16 16.54
N SER A 19 5.46 -6.06 16.00
CA SER A 19 6.66 -5.88 16.79
C SER A 19 7.00 -4.40 16.89
N ASN A 20 7.38 -3.95 18.07
CA ASN A 20 7.92 -2.61 18.25
C ASN A 20 9.42 -2.58 17.88
N LYS A 21 10.05 -1.40 17.92
CA LYS A 21 11.47 -1.23 17.63
C LYS A 21 12.40 -1.99 18.58
N LYS A 22 11.89 -2.42 19.74
CA LYS A 22 12.63 -3.23 20.74
C LYS A 22 12.45 -4.73 20.54
N GLY A 23 11.69 -5.15 19.51
CA GLY A 23 11.41 -6.56 19.23
C GLY A 23 10.29 -7.16 20.10
N GLU A 24 9.62 -6.36 20.93
CA GLU A 24 8.48 -6.83 21.71
C GLU A 24 7.27 -7.02 20.78
N PHE A 25 6.66 -8.19 20.87
CA PHE A 25 5.51 -8.56 20.06
C PHE A 25 4.22 -8.26 20.82
N THR A 26 3.36 -7.43 20.23
CA THR A 26 2.03 -7.14 20.76
C THR A 26 0.98 -7.77 19.87
N ARG A 27 0.13 -8.61 20.41
CA ARG A 27 -1.04 -9.15 19.70
C ARG A 27 -1.99 -8.02 19.32
N LEU A 28 -2.58 -8.14 18.14
CA LEU A 28 -3.62 -7.23 17.70
C LEU A 28 -4.98 -7.91 17.89
N PRO A 29 -5.94 -7.26 18.51
CA PRO A 29 -7.30 -7.72 18.47
C PRO A 29 -7.79 -7.73 17.02
N ASN A 30 -8.14 -8.89 16.50
CA ASN A 30 -8.54 -9.05 15.11
C ASN A 30 -9.85 -9.82 15.05
N ASP A 31 -10.79 -9.29 14.27
CA ASP A 31 -12.09 -9.90 14.08
C ASP A 31 -12.36 -10.14 12.60
N VAL A 32 -12.61 -11.39 12.21
CA VAL A 32 -13.20 -11.66 10.92
C VAL A 32 -14.66 -11.27 10.98
N MET A 33 -15.01 -10.19 10.28
CA MET A 33 -16.38 -9.69 10.27
C MET A 33 -17.31 -10.53 9.41
N ALA A 34 -16.81 -11.00 8.26
CA ALA A 34 -17.58 -11.82 7.33
C ALA A 34 -16.65 -12.71 6.50
N LYS A 35 -17.16 -13.90 6.20
CA LYS A 35 -16.58 -14.82 5.23
C LYS A 35 -17.65 -15.20 4.23
N HIS A 36 -17.39 -15.00 2.95
CA HIS A 36 -18.27 -15.39 1.87
C HIS A 36 -17.48 -16.21 0.84
N GLY A 37 -17.56 -17.53 0.96
CA GLY A 37 -16.70 -18.44 0.21
C GLY A 37 -15.22 -18.17 0.53
N ASP A 38 -14.44 -17.83 -0.49
CA ASP A 38 -13.03 -17.50 -0.38
C ASP A 38 -12.75 -15.98 -0.26
N ILE A 39 -13.78 -15.18 0.01
CA ILE A 39 -13.65 -13.75 0.29
C ILE A 39 -13.78 -13.53 1.78
N TYR A 40 -12.82 -12.81 2.35
CA TYR A 40 -12.77 -12.48 3.77
C TYR A 40 -12.84 -10.96 3.94
N VAL A 41 -13.71 -10.49 4.82
CA VAL A 41 -13.73 -9.11 5.31
C VAL A 41 -13.25 -9.14 6.75
N TRP A 42 -12.17 -8.45 7.00
CA TRP A 42 -11.44 -8.52 8.25
C TRP A 42 -11.28 -7.13 8.87
N ARG A 43 -11.60 -7.00 10.13
CA ARG A 43 -11.36 -5.79 10.91
C ARG A 43 -10.04 -5.95 11.68
N VAL A 44 -9.08 -5.10 11.37
CA VAL A 44 -7.78 -5.07 12.04
C VAL A 44 -7.73 -3.87 12.97
N ASN A 45 -7.68 -4.14 14.27
CA ASN A 45 -7.64 -3.11 15.30
C ASN A 45 -6.18 -2.71 15.59
N ASN A 46 -5.96 -1.43 15.90
CA ASN A 46 -4.69 -0.88 16.34
C ASN A 46 -4.84 -0.33 17.76
N SER A 47 -4.64 -1.20 18.74
CA SER A 47 -4.67 -0.79 20.16
C SER A 47 -3.64 0.28 20.46
N GLN A 48 -4.06 1.38 21.02
CA GLN A 48 -3.26 2.54 21.39
C GLN A 48 -3.68 3.04 22.75
N LEU A 49 -2.70 3.36 23.59
CA LEU A 49 -2.94 4.17 24.78
C LEU A 49 -2.90 5.63 24.37
N LYS A 50 -3.93 6.37 24.70
CA LYS A 50 -4.02 7.82 24.47
C LYS A 50 -4.14 8.56 25.78
N ASP A 51 -3.37 9.60 25.90
CA ASP A 51 -3.47 10.54 27.00
C ASP A 51 -4.75 11.36 26.84
N TRP A 52 -5.62 11.30 27.83
CA TRP A 52 -6.80 12.12 27.92
C TRP A 52 -6.66 13.08 29.11
N TRP A 53 -6.86 14.35 28.85
CA TRP A 53 -6.77 15.38 29.90
C TRP A 53 -8.17 15.81 30.30
N THR A 54 -8.56 15.47 31.52
CA THR A 54 -9.85 15.87 32.10
C THR A 54 -9.66 17.05 33.00
N ARG A 55 -10.49 18.07 32.82
CA ARG A 55 -10.48 19.23 33.71
C ARG A 55 -10.98 18.80 35.10
N ASN A 56 -10.17 19.00 36.12
CA ASN A 56 -10.46 18.62 37.51
C ASN A 56 -10.53 19.86 38.43
N GLY A 57 -11.44 20.81 38.07
CA GLY A 57 -11.66 22.01 38.85
C GLY A 57 -10.63 23.12 38.61
N LYS A 58 -10.52 24.03 39.58
CA LYS A 58 -9.52 25.13 39.59
C LYS A 58 -8.67 25.03 40.83
N ASP A 59 -7.43 25.48 40.72
CA ASP A 59 -6.55 25.62 41.88
C ASP A 59 -6.92 26.83 42.73
N SER A 60 -6.14 27.05 43.80
CA SER A 60 -6.35 28.18 44.73
C SER A 60 -6.13 29.56 44.06
N HIS A 61 -5.55 29.62 42.88
CA HIS A 61 -5.31 30.83 42.08
C HIS A 61 -6.30 31.00 40.93
N GLY A 62 -7.33 30.09 40.84
CA GLY A 62 -8.35 30.13 39.79
C GLY A 62 -7.91 29.55 38.43
N ILE A 63 -6.76 28.90 38.39
CA ILE A 63 -6.22 28.25 37.18
C ILE A 63 -6.84 26.85 37.07
N ASP A 64 -7.23 26.47 35.83
CA ASP A 64 -7.84 25.15 35.58
C ASP A 64 -6.80 24.04 35.79
N ASN A 65 -7.16 23.08 36.65
CA ASN A 65 -6.39 21.85 36.86
C ASN A 65 -6.83 20.77 35.87
N TYR A 66 -5.84 20.08 35.29
CA TYR A 66 -6.06 18.97 34.40
C TYR A 66 -5.43 17.70 34.97
N GLU A 67 -6.19 16.64 34.96
CA GLU A 67 -5.74 15.30 35.34
C GLU A 67 -5.53 14.48 34.07
N LYS A 68 -4.37 13.85 33.97
CA LYS A 68 -4.03 12.95 32.87
C LYS A 68 -4.58 11.57 33.17
N GLN A 69 -5.36 11.04 32.24
CA GLN A 69 -5.86 9.67 32.26
C GLN A 69 -5.39 8.96 30.99
N GLU A 70 -4.94 7.72 31.11
CA GLU A 70 -4.63 6.88 29.97
C GLU A 70 -5.88 6.07 29.59
N ILE A 71 -6.35 6.28 28.36
CA ILE A 71 -7.53 5.57 27.83
C ILE A 71 -7.07 4.68 26.68
N GLU A 72 -7.45 3.42 26.75
CA GLU A 72 -7.26 2.51 25.64
C GLU A 72 -8.19 2.88 24.48
N SER A 73 -7.60 3.11 23.33
CA SER A 73 -8.31 3.40 22.09
C SER A 73 -8.00 2.32 21.07
N ASN A 74 -9.04 1.71 20.48
CA ASN A 74 -8.93 0.63 19.52
C ASN A 74 -9.42 1.04 18.13
N PRO A 75 -8.79 2.05 17.48
CA PRO A 75 -9.13 2.40 16.12
C PRO A 75 -8.86 1.23 15.19
N TYR A 76 -9.65 1.08 14.14
CA TYR A 76 -9.56 -0.06 13.24
C TYR A 76 -9.60 0.38 11.77
N CYS A 77 -9.22 -0.55 10.89
CA CYS A 77 -9.48 -0.48 9.46
C CYS A 77 -9.96 -1.83 8.95
N HIS A 78 -10.58 -1.81 7.79
CA HIS A 78 -11.00 -3.03 7.12
C HIS A 78 -9.96 -3.49 6.10
N VAL A 79 -9.78 -4.79 6.04
CA VAL A 79 -8.98 -5.48 5.04
C VAL A 79 -9.90 -6.50 4.36
N LEU A 80 -10.07 -6.36 3.05
CA LEU A 80 -10.78 -7.33 2.25
C LEU A 80 -9.76 -8.20 1.53
N ILE A 81 -9.94 -9.51 1.61
CA ILE A 81 -9.06 -10.49 0.98
C ILE A 81 -9.87 -11.39 0.07
N ASP A 82 -9.56 -11.33 -1.21
CA ASP A 82 -10.14 -12.20 -2.23
C ASP A 82 -9.15 -13.31 -2.58
N ASN A 83 -9.37 -14.50 -2.00
CA ASN A 83 -8.55 -15.68 -2.19
C ASN A 83 -9.09 -16.62 -3.28
N ARG A 84 -10.04 -16.16 -4.09
CA ARG A 84 -10.57 -16.98 -5.20
C ARG A 84 -9.49 -17.30 -6.23
N PRO A 85 -9.60 -18.43 -6.95
CA PRO A 85 -8.67 -18.79 -8.02
C PRO A 85 -8.47 -17.65 -9.02
N GLY A 86 -7.21 -17.28 -9.26
CA GLY A 86 -6.84 -16.23 -10.21
C GLY A 86 -7.01 -14.79 -9.72
N HIS A 87 -7.59 -14.54 -8.54
CA HIS A 87 -7.77 -13.19 -8.00
C HIS A 87 -6.63 -12.78 -7.07
N CYS A 88 -6.45 -13.44 -5.93
CA CYS A 88 -5.38 -13.17 -4.94
C CYS A 88 -5.19 -11.66 -4.66
N LEU A 89 -6.28 -10.98 -4.31
CA LEU A 89 -6.31 -9.54 -4.09
C LEU A 89 -6.48 -9.23 -2.61
N ILE A 90 -5.72 -8.25 -2.12
CA ILE A 90 -5.90 -7.66 -0.78
C ILE A 90 -6.23 -6.18 -0.97
N ALA A 91 -7.40 -5.76 -0.51
CA ALA A 91 -7.77 -4.35 -0.44
C ALA A 91 -7.69 -3.87 1.00
N ILE A 92 -6.96 -2.79 1.24
CA ILE A 92 -6.75 -2.19 2.57
C ILE A 92 -7.45 -0.84 2.59
N GLU A 93 -8.36 -0.66 3.54
CA GLU A 93 -9.01 0.62 3.78
C GLU A 93 -7.98 1.68 4.18
N LYS A 94 -8.04 2.85 3.56
CA LYS A 94 -7.24 4.00 3.97
C LYS A 94 -7.84 4.58 5.26
N SER A 95 -7.20 4.31 6.38
CA SER A 95 -7.67 4.72 7.70
C SER A 95 -6.55 5.36 8.51
N THR A 96 -6.87 6.39 9.28
CA THR A 96 -5.94 7.01 10.25
C THR A 96 -5.57 6.08 11.39
N ALA A 97 -6.32 5.00 11.60
CA ALA A 97 -6.03 3.96 12.59
C ALA A 97 -4.62 3.36 12.44
N TRP A 98 -4.16 3.23 11.19
CA TRP A 98 -2.88 2.62 10.83
C TRP A 98 -1.93 3.60 10.14
N SER A 99 -2.00 4.89 10.41
CA SER A 99 -1.39 5.93 9.60
C SER A 99 -2.17 6.16 8.30
N SER A 100 -2.06 7.34 7.71
CA SER A 100 -2.67 7.62 6.40
C SER A 100 -2.05 6.81 5.24
N LYS A 101 -1.04 5.96 5.55
CA LYS A 101 -0.31 5.15 4.56
C LYS A 101 -0.68 3.67 4.71
N PRO A 102 -1.36 3.06 3.74
CA PRO A 102 -1.70 1.62 3.75
C PRO A 102 -0.49 0.70 3.82
N ASP A 103 0.68 1.18 3.40
CA ASP A 103 1.94 0.41 3.38
C ASP A 103 2.31 -0.15 4.76
N MET A 104 2.08 0.61 5.81
CA MET A 104 2.42 0.16 7.17
C MET A 104 1.60 -1.08 7.57
N LEU A 105 0.32 -1.11 7.22
CA LEU A 105 -0.51 -2.29 7.47
C LEU A 105 -0.16 -3.43 6.52
N ARG A 106 0.10 -3.13 5.24
CA ARG A 106 0.59 -4.13 4.27
C ARG A 106 1.83 -4.85 4.79
N ASP A 107 2.83 -4.11 5.25
CA ASP A 107 4.09 -4.67 5.71
C ASP A 107 3.92 -5.52 6.98
N MET A 108 3.04 -5.09 7.89
CA MET A 108 2.66 -5.87 9.06
C MET A 108 1.95 -7.18 8.66
N LEU A 109 1.01 -7.12 7.72
CA LEU A 109 0.32 -8.30 7.21
C LEU A 109 1.29 -9.25 6.53
N LEU A 110 2.19 -8.72 5.68
CA LEU A 110 3.20 -9.50 4.98
C LEU A 110 4.11 -10.23 5.95
N TYR A 111 4.59 -9.54 6.99
CA TYR A 111 5.42 -10.14 8.02
C TYR A 111 4.71 -11.30 8.74
N ASN A 112 3.48 -11.08 9.20
CA ASN A 112 2.72 -12.09 9.92
C ASN A 112 2.35 -13.29 9.05
N PHE A 113 1.89 -13.04 7.83
CA PHE A 113 1.53 -14.12 6.90
C PHE A 113 2.74 -14.97 6.54
N ASN A 114 3.88 -14.36 6.25
CA ASN A 114 5.10 -15.11 5.95
C ASN A 114 5.58 -15.91 7.16
N ARG A 115 5.51 -15.35 8.37
CA ARG A 115 5.88 -16.10 9.58
C ARG A 115 5.03 -17.36 9.75
N ILE A 116 3.71 -17.26 9.58
CA ILE A 116 2.80 -18.40 9.75
C ILE A 116 2.94 -19.40 8.59
N LEU A 117 3.06 -18.91 7.36
CA LEU A 117 3.16 -19.77 6.18
C LEU A 117 4.50 -20.46 6.08
N ALA A 118 5.60 -19.80 6.45
CA ALA A 118 6.92 -20.40 6.48
C ALA A 118 6.99 -21.53 7.53
N ASP A 119 6.47 -21.26 8.73
CA ASP A 119 6.47 -22.23 9.83
C ASP A 119 5.65 -23.50 9.52
N ARG A 120 4.48 -23.32 8.88
CA ARG A 120 3.57 -24.44 8.63
C ARG A 120 3.75 -25.16 7.30
N PHE A 121 4.19 -24.44 6.27
CA PHE A 121 4.13 -24.93 4.89
C PHE A 121 5.42 -24.67 4.09
N ASP A 122 6.43 -24.07 4.70
CA ASP A 122 7.65 -23.60 4.00
C ASP A 122 7.31 -22.70 2.78
N LEU A 123 6.32 -21.83 2.94
CA LEU A 123 5.84 -20.94 1.91
C LEU A 123 6.05 -19.48 2.28
N HIS A 124 6.39 -18.68 1.28
CA HIS A 124 6.48 -17.25 1.38
C HIS A 124 5.53 -16.59 0.36
N ILE A 125 4.82 -15.57 0.80
CA ILE A 125 4.00 -14.72 -0.07
C ILE A 125 4.65 -13.37 -0.25
N ARG A 126 4.21 -12.67 -1.28
CA ARG A 126 4.58 -11.28 -1.56
C ARG A 126 3.30 -10.48 -1.76
N ILE A 127 3.21 -9.34 -1.08
CA ILE A 127 2.11 -8.39 -1.25
C ILE A 127 2.65 -7.17 -1.97
N GLU A 128 2.19 -6.94 -3.19
CA GLU A 128 2.59 -5.81 -4.02
C GLU A 128 1.41 -4.86 -4.19
N ALA A 129 1.69 -3.55 -4.11
CA ALA A 129 0.68 -2.55 -4.40
C ALA A 129 0.27 -2.66 -5.88
N ARG A 130 -1.03 -2.72 -6.11
CA ARG A 130 -1.61 -2.67 -7.46
C ARG A 130 -2.20 -1.29 -7.66
N MET A 131 -1.72 -0.60 -8.67
CA MET A 131 -2.24 0.70 -9.04
C MET A 131 -3.25 0.53 -10.17
N ASN A 132 -4.43 1.14 -10.02
CA ASN A 132 -5.37 1.22 -11.12
C ASN A 132 -4.95 2.37 -12.06
N PRO A 133 -4.64 2.12 -13.33
CA PRO A 133 -4.26 3.17 -14.27
C PRO A 133 -5.30 4.28 -14.42
N THR A 134 -6.58 3.96 -14.23
CA THR A 134 -7.67 4.95 -14.29
C THR A 134 -7.58 5.94 -13.14
N ASP A 135 -7.21 5.49 -11.96
CA ASP A 135 -7.13 6.33 -10.76
C ASP A 135 -5.99 7.35 -10.87
N ILE A 136 -4.89 7.01 -11.55
CA ILE A 136 -3.81 7.96 -11.81
C ILE A 136 -4.30 9.14 -12.65
N TRP A 137 -5.05 8.85 -13.71
CA TRP A 137 -5.56 9.91 -14.59
C TRP A 137 -6.57 10.80 -13.88
N GLN A 138 -7.43 10.22 -13.06
CA GLN A 138 -8.38 10.95 -12.24
C GLN A 138 -7.64 11.80 -11.20
N PHE A 139 -6.70 11.23 -10.46
CA PHE A 139 -5.88 11.94 -9.50
C PHE A 139 -5.13 13.12 -10.11
N MET A 140 -4.52 12.93 -11.29
CA MET A 140 -3.84 14.02 -12.00
C MET A 140 -4.82 15.11 -12.43
N HIS A 141 -6.02 14.72 -12.87
CA HIS A 141 -7.07 15.66 -13.25
C HIS A 141 -7.49 16.52 -12.06
N GLU A 142 -7.81 15.90 -10.93
CA GLU A 142 -8.20 16.59 -9.69
C GLU A 142 -7.10 17.57 -9.24
N ARG A 143 -5.83 17.12 -9.21
CA ARG A 143 -4.72 17.99 -8.81
C ARG A 143 -4.56 19.19 -9.73
N ILE A 144 -4.66 19.01 -11.03
CA ILE A 144 -4.42 20.08 -12.02
C ILE A 144 -5.60 21.05 -12.11
N TYR A 145 -6.85 20.53 -12.15
CA TYR A 145 -8.01 21.35 -12.45
C TYR A 145 -8.71 21.85 -11.19
N ASP A 146 -8.79 21.05 -10.14
CA ASP A 146 -9.51 21.41 -8.93
C ASP A 146 -8.61 22.15 -7.92
N HIS A 147 -7.31 21.78 -7.86
CA HIS A 147 -6.35 22.41 -6.95
C HIS A 147 -5.43 23.42 -7.63
N GLY A 148 -5.42 23.49 -8.95
CA GLY A 148 -4.58 24.44 -9.70
C GLY A 148 -3.09 24.07 -9.72
N ASP A 149 -2.75 22.86 -9.30
CA ASP A 149 -1.38 22.38 -9.30
C ASP A 149 -0.85 22.17 -10.72
N PHE A 150 0.47 22.16 -10.86
CA PHE A 150 1.10 21.72 -12.11
C PHE A 150 2.11 20.62 -11.87
N ILE A 151 2.24 19.72 -12.83
CA ILE A 151 3.17 18.60 -12.74
C ILE A 151 4.60 19.11 -12.95
N ARG A 152 5.45 18.87 -11.98
CA ARG A 152 6.88 19.18 -12.04
C ARG A 152 7.70 18.02 -12.59
N ARG A 153 7.40 16.81 -12.13
CA ARG A 153 8.14 15.60 -12.48
C ARG A 153 7.24 14.38 -12.48
N VAL A 154 7.46 13.49 -13.43
CA VAL A 154 6.89 12.14 -13.43
C VAL A 154 8.01 11.15 -13.63
N SER A 155 8.10 10.16 -12.75
CA SER A 155 9.10 9.09 -12.84
C SER A 155 8.42 7.73 -12.84
N PHE A 156 8.80 6.88 -13.77
CA PHE A 156 8.41 5.49 -13.88
C PHE A 156 9.60 4.62 -13.51
N VAL A 157 9.38 3.62 -12.68
CA VAL A 157 10.43 2.70 -12.23
C VAL A 157 10.14 1.31 -12.79
N PHE A 158 10.98 0.81 -13.69
CA PHE A 158 10.88 -0.52 -14.26
C PHE A 158 11.88 -1.46 -13.59
N GLN A 159 11.42 -2.49 -12.94
CA GLN A 159 12.30 -3.51 -12.34
C GLN A 159 12.80 -4.47 -13.41
N ASN A 160 14.03 -4.95 -13.24
CA ASN A 160 14.60 -5.95 -14.14
C ASN A 160 13.97 -7.33 -13.85
N PRO A 161 13.19 -7.90 -14.79
CA PRO A 161 12.48 -9.17 -14.54
C PRO A 161 13.43 -10.34 -14.24
N LYS A 162 14.66 -10.31 -14.76
CA LYS A 162 15.66 -11.36 -14.47
C LYS A 162 16.13 -11.37 -13.03
N LYS A 163 16.03 -10.23 -12.33
CA LYS A 163 16.54 -10.08 -10.96
C LYS A 163 15.42 -10.04 -9.90
N THR A 164 14.16 -9.97 -10.31
CA THR A 164 13.04 -9.73 -9.39
C THR A 164 11.99 -10.84 -9.37
N ASN A 165 12.24 -11.99 -10.00
CA ASN A 165 11.26 -13.09 -10.14
C ASN A 165 9.86 -12.65 -10.62
N LYS A 166 9.75 -11.44 -11.16
CA LYS A 166 8.51 -10.95 -11.78
C LYS A 166 8.45 -11.48 -13.20
N THR A 167 7.68 -12.53 -13.39
CA THR A 167 7.37 -13.08 -14.70
C THR A 167 6.37 -12.16 -15.39
N SER A 168 6.82 -11.09 -16.02
CA SER A 168 5.93 -10.32 -16.87
C SER A 168 6.17 -10.72 -18.32
N ALA A 169 5.44 -11.71 -18.78
CA ALA A 169 5.18 -11.93 -20.18
C ALA A 169 4.18 -10.88 -20.68
N MET A 170 4.54 -9.60 -20.58
CA MET A 170 3.65 -8.54 -21.02
C MET A 170 3.88 -8.18 -22.46
N GLU A 171 2.79 -8.15 -23.20
CA GLU A 171 2.76 -7.61 -24.54
C GLU A 171 2.86 -6.09 -24.49
N VAL A 172 4.06 -5.58 -24.76
CA VAL A 172 4.32 -4.15 -24.90
C VAL A 172 4.07 -3.77 -26.35
N LYS A 173 3.12 -2.90 -26.61
CA LYS A 173 2.76 -2.47 -27.98
C LYS A 173 3.75 -1.44 -28.53
N SER A 174 4.21 -0.50 -27.70
CA SER A 174 5.12 0.54 -28.11
C SER A 174 6.53 0.00 -28.39
N ALA A 175 7.05 0.23 -29.59
CA ALA A 175 8.41 -0.14 -29.95
C ALA A 175 9.47 0.57 -29.10
N ARG A 176 9.20 1.82 -28.70
CA ARG A 176 10.07 2.63 -27.83
C ARG A 176 10.17 2.02 -26.44
N LEU A 177 9.04 1.63 -25.85
CA LEU A 177 9.02 0.98 -24.54
C LEU A 177 9.66 -0.41 -24.59
N LYS A 178 9.48 -1.17 -25.68
CA LYS A 178 10.20 -2.44 -25.89
C LYS A 178 11.70 -2.24 -25.83
N ALA A 179 12.23 -1.23 -26.50
CA ALA A 179 13.65 -0.93 -26.51
C ALA A 179 14.16 -0.54 -25.11
N MET A 180 13.44 0.31 -24.39
CA MET A 180 13.78 0.70 -23.02
C MET A 180 13.80 -0.50 -22.07
N LEU A 181 12.77 -1.34 -22.09
CA LEU A 181 12.70 -2.54 -21.26
C LEU A 181 13.77 -3.57 -21.64
N ALA A 182 14.09 -3.70 -22.94
CA ALA A 182 15.18 -4.55 -23.40
C ALA A 182 16.54 -4.08 -22.86
N THR A 183 16.79 -2.77 -22.81
CA THR A 183 17.99 -2.20 -22.21
C THR A 183 18.09 -2.53 -20.70
N VAL A 184 17.00 -2.40 -19.95
CA VAL A 184 16.98 -2.78 -18.52
C VAL A 184 17.21 -4.29 -18.36
N ARG A 185 16.62 -5.13 -19.23
CA ARG A 185 16.78 -6.59 -19.20
C ARG A 185 18.18 -7.07 -19.57
N SER A 186 18.84 -6.40 -20.51
CA SER A 186 20.18 -6.75 -20.98
C SER A 186 21.29 -6.22 -20.06
N SER A 187 21.00 -5.20 -19.28
CA SER A 187 21.93 -4.64 -18.30
C SER A 187 21.92 -5.45 -17.00
N ASP A 188 22.99 -5.32 -16.22
CA ASP A 188 23.03 -5.86 -14.85
C ASP A 188 22.32 -4.98 -13.82
N ALA A 189 21.61 -3.94 -14.27
CA ALA A 189 20.85 -3.04 -13.43
C ALA A 189 19.70 -3.78 -12.73
N LEU A 190 19.48 -3.49 -11.47
CA LEU A 190 18.33 -4.00 -10.71
C LEU A 190 17.03 -3.40 -11.22
N LYS A 191 17.06 -2.13 -11.60
CA LYS A 191 15.91 -1.35 -12.09
C LYS A 191 16.36 -0.23 -13.03
N GLY A 192 15.45 0.18 -13.91
CA GLY A 192 15.60 1.36 -14.76
C GLY A 192 14.60 2.44 -14.40
N PHE A 193 14.98 3.68 -14.63
CA PHE A 193 14.12 4.84 -14.41
C PHE A 193 13.87 5.57 -15.71
N PHE A 194 12.63 5.95 -15.95
CA PHE A 194 12.29 6.93 -16.95
C PHE A 194 11.66 8.13 -16.27
N THR A 195 12.31 9.28 -16.34
CA THR A 195 11.88 10.50 -15.67
C THR A 195 11.65 11.60 -16.70
N MET A 196 10.50 12.26 -16.59
CA MET A 196 10.16 13.49 -17.33
C MET A 196 10.10 14.64 -16.34
N GLU A 197 10.81 15.71 -16.63
CA GLU A 197 10.73 16.98 -15.91
C GLU A 197 10.04 18.02 -16.80
N PHE A 198 9.17 18.81 -16.18
CA PHE A 198 8.40 19.83 -16.89
C PHE A 198 8.89 21.21 -16.47
N ASP A 199 9.04 22.08 -17.46
CA ASP A 199 9.37 23.49 -17.22
C ASP A 199 8.22 24.17 -16.47
N GLN A 200 8.56 25.04 -15.52
CA GLN A 200 7.59 25.80 -14.72
C GLN A 200 6.71 26.73 -15.58
N ASN A 201 7.22 27.18 -16.71
CA ASN A 201 6.51 28.07 -17.64
C ASN A 201 5.56 27.30 -18.58
N ASN A 202 5.83 26.03 -18.84
CA ASN A 202 4.98 25.15 -19.61
C ASN A 202 4.29 24.17 -18.66
N LYS A 203 3.12 24.56 -18.16
CA LYS A 203 2.28 23.69 -17.31
C LYS A 203 2.19 22.32 -17.93
N GLY A 204 2.99 21.37 -17.43
CA GLY A 204 3.09 20.03 -17.98
C GLY A 204 1.71 19.38 -18.06
N LYS A 205 1.24 19.14 -19.27
CA LYS A 205 -0.04 18.47 -19.48
C LYS A 205 0.24 17.04 -19.88
N LEU A 206 -0.01 16.12 -18.97
CA LEU A 206 -0.04 14.70 -19.33
C LEU A 206 -1.39 14.43 -20.01
N SER A 207 -1.34 13.81 -21.17
CA SER A 207 -2.54 13.50 -21.94
C SER A 207 -2.65 11.99 -22.17
N ARG A 208 -3.86 11.45 -21.96
CA ARG A 208 -4.19 10.06 -22.34
C ARG A 208 -4.01 9.80 -23.85
N LYS A 209 -4.02 10.86 -24.66
CA LYS A 209 -3.77 10.76 -26.11
C LYS A 209 -2.31 10.42 -26.45
N ASN A 210 -1.39 10.63 -25.51
CA ASN A 210 -0.03 10.15 -25.63
C ASN A 210 -0.01 8.64 -25.36
N THR A 211 0.04 7.86 -26.43
CA THR A 211 -0.06 6.39 -26.38
C THR A 211 1.09 5.76 -25.61
N ASP A 212 2.31 6.29 -25.72
CA ASP A 212 3.47 5.76 -24.98
C ASP A 212 3.32 6.01 -23.47
N LEU A 213 2.85 7.20 -23.08
CA LEU A 213 2.60 7.53 -21.69
C LEU A 213 1.46 6.68 -21.11
N ALA A 214 0.37 6.53 -21.83
CA ALA A 214 -0.75 5.71 -21.41
C ALA A 214 -0.33 4.24 -21.23
N GLU A 215 0.52 3.74 -22.11
CA GLU A 215 1.05 2.39 -22.01
C GLU A 215 2.04 2.25 -20.84
N MET A 216 2.91 3.24 -20.58
CA MET A 216 3.77 3.24 -19.39
C MET A 216 2.97 3.17 -18.09
N ILE A 217 1.92 3.99 -17.98
CA ILE A 217 1.02 3.99 -16.80
C ILE A 217 0.35 2.63 -16.66
N ARG A 218 -0.18 2.06 -17.75
CA ARG A 218 -0.78 0.73 -17.75
C ARG A 218 0.21 -0.34 -17.29
N LEU A 219 1.41 -0.34 -17.86
CA LEU A 219 2.47 -1.29 -17.54
C LEU A 219 2.85 -1.23 -16.04
N CYS A 220 3.01 -0.03 -15.52
CA CYS A 220 3.32 0.14 -14.10
C CYS A 220 2.16 -0.35 -13.22
N GLY A 221 0.92 -0.01 -13.55
CA GLY A 221 -0.25 -0.44 -12.81
C GLY A 221 -0.43 -1.95 -12.78
N GLU A 222 -0.30 -2.60 -13.93
CA GLU A 222 -0.49 -4.05 -14.06
C GLU A 222 0.64 -4.89 -13.45
N ASN A 223 1.87 -4.34 -13.40
CA ASN A 223 3.03 -5.06 -12.86
C ASN A 223 3.45 -4.61 -11.44
N GLY A 224 2.71 -3.68 -10.85
CA GLY A 224 3.08 -3.12 -9.55
C GLY A 224 4.43 -2.38 -9.59
N TYR A 225 4.76 -1.74 -10.72
CA TYR A 225 5.92 -0.85 -10.80
C TYR A 225 5.58 0.52 -10.23
N ASP A 226 6.56 1.18 -9.65
CA ASP A 226 6.35 2.46 -9.01
C ASP A 226 6.19 3.59 -10.03
N ILE A 227 5.20 4.45 -9.78
CA ILE A 227 5.04 5.74 -10.46
C ILE A 227 5.12 6.82 -9.39
N SER A 228 5.97 7.81 -9.60
CA SER A 228 6.08 8.97 -8.74
C SER A 228 5.73 10.23 -9.53
N ILE A 229 4.79 11.02 -9.01
CA ILE A 229 4.36 12.29 -9.60
C ILE A 229 4.58 13.38 -8.56
N SER A 230 5.38 14.39 -8.92
CA SER A 230 5.60 15.57 -8.09
C SER A 230 4.85 16.76 -8.67
N PHE A 231 4.09 17.43 -7.83
CA PHE A 231 3.34 18.64 -8.14
C PHE A 231 3.98 19.87 -7.47
N LYS A 232 3.62 21.06 -7.95
CA LYS A 232 3.96 22.34 -7.33
C LYS A 232 2.73 23.25 -7.40
#